data_4cc61673365fbf915b6669adad755166
#
_entry.id   4cc61673365fbf915b6669adad755166
#
_cell.length_a   1.000
_cell.length_b   1.000
_cell.length_c   1.000
_cell.angle_alpha   90.00
_cell.angle_beta   90.00
_cell.angle_gamma   90.00
#
_symmetry.space_group_name_H-M   'P 1'
#
loop_
_entity.id
_entity.type
_entity.pdbx_description
1 polymer ?
#
loop_
_entity_poly.entity_id
_entity_poly.type
_entity_poly.pdbx_seq_one_letter_code
_entity_poly.pdbx_strand_id
1 'polypeptide(L)'
;MLQTLRALNTKLNTAVGLLCGFALLFAGVILFIEVVCRYTGYPTSWIPEVSVYLFAGAMLLGAGYTLMRERHVRVELLIERFSPKVQDLFYLGTALGGAAFCALIAYYGWFDMLEVIETGETTATTLRVPLWLTDFPLFAGFVLLTIQFLLFACERVVRLQQGSPLEGLRTGGGH
;
A
#
# COMPACT_ATOMS: atom_id res chain seq x y z
N MET A 1 8.84 11.71 -20.20
CA MET A 1 8.00 12.10 -19.04
C MET A 1 7.45 10.90 -18.26
N LEU A 2 6.77 9.94 -18.88
CA LEU A 2 6.27 8.73 -18.18
C LEU A 2 7.38 7.90 -17.51
N GLN A 3 8.53 7.73 -18.14
CA GLN A 3 9.67 6.98 -17.55
C GLN A 3 10.23 7.66 -16.30
N THR A 4 10.30 8.99 -16.30
CA THR A 4 10.79 9.75 -15.12
C THR A 4 9.80 9.65 -13.95
N LEU A 5 8.49 9.77 -14.22
CA LEU A 5 7.44 9.59 -13.21
C LEU A 5 7.47 8.17 -12.62
N ARG A 6 7.67 7.16 -13.45
CA ARG A 6 7.84 5.76 -13.00
C ARG A 6 9.06 5.60 -12.11
N ALA A 7 10.20 6.11 -12.52
CA ALA A 7 11.43 5.99 -11.75
C ALA A 7 11.29 6.67 -10.37
N LEU A 8 10.65 7.84 -10.33
CA LEU A 8 10.37 8.55 -9.08
C LEU A 8 9.41 7.75 -8.19
N ASN A 9 8.28 7.29 -8.75
CA ASN A 9 7.30 6.48 -8.02
C ASN A 9 7.90 5.16 -7.50
N THR A 10 8.73 4.49 -8.29
CA THR A 10 9.43 3.26 -7.87
C THR A 10 10.38 3.52 -6.72
N LYS A 11 11.18 4.60 -6.78
CA LYS A 11 12.09 4.97 -5.69
C LYS A 11 11.31 5.31 -4.42
N LEU A 12 10.24 6.09 -4.53
CA LEU A 12 9.40 6.48 -3.41
C LEU A 12 8.74 5.28 -2.76
N ASN A 13 8.08 4.41 -3.53
CA ASN A 13 7.44 3.20 -3.00
C ASN A 13 8.48 2.23 -2.41
N THR A 14 9.68 2.12 -2.98
CA THR A 14 10.74 1.27 -2.42
C THR A 14 11.25 1.83 -1.09
N ALA A 15 11.44 3.14 -0.98
CA ALA A 15 11.84 3.77 0.28
C ALA A 15 10.76 3.61 1.36
N VAL A 16 9.49 3.87 1.01
CA VAL A 16 8.36 3.67 1.92
C VAL A 16 8.26 2.21 2.34
N GLY A 17 8.35 1.27 1.40
CA GLY A 17 8.31 -0.17 1.71
C GLY A 17 9.43 -0.62 2.64
N LEU A 18 10.64 -0.09 2.46
CA LEU A 18 11.76 -0.37 3.36
C LEU A 18 11.52 0.18 4.77
N LEU A 19 11.04 1.43 4.88
CA LEU A 19 10.67 2.03 6.15
C LEU A 19 9.55 1.24 6.86
N CYS A 20 8.53 0.82 6.12
CA CYS A 20 7.47 -0.04 6.64
C CYS A 20 8.01 -1.39 7.15
N GLY A 21 8.95 -2.00 6.42
CA GLY A 21 9.61 -3.23 6.85
C GLY A 21 10.36 -3.06 8.18
N PHE A 22 11.11 -1.97 8.33
CA PHE A 22 11.77 -1.65 9.60
C PHE A 22 10.78 -1.34 10.72
N ALA A 23 9.68 -0.63 10.43
CA ALA A 23 8.64 -0.34 11.41
C ALA A 23 7.97 -1.62 11.92
N LEU A 24 7.67 -2.58 11.03
CA LEU A 24 7.11 -3.88 11.39
C LEU A 24 8.08 -4.71 12.25
N LEU A 25 9.37 -4.73 11.88
CA LEU A 25 10.39 -5.42 12.66
C LEU A 25 10.51 -4.81 14.05
N PHE A 26 10.55 -3.48 14.14
CA PHE A 26 10.60 -2.77 15.43
C PHE A 26 9.34 -3.04 16.27
N ALA A 27 8.14 -2.99 15.67
CA ALA A 27 6.89 -3.34 16.35
C ALA A 27 6.93 -4.78 16.92
N GLY A 28 7.44 -5.73 16.14
CA GLY A 28 7.61 -7.11 16.61
C GLY A 28 8.56 -7.24 17.79
N VAL A 29 9.70 -6.52 17.76
CA VAL A 29 10.68 -6.54 18.86
C VAL A 29 10.10 -5.95 20.14
N ILE A 30 9.44 -4.78 20.06
CA ILE A 30 8.86 -4.15 21.25
C ILE A 30 7.69 -4.95 21.83
N LEU A 31 6.88 -5.61 20.97
CA LEU A 31 5.84 -6.54 21.44
C LEU A 31 6.44 -7.76 22.15
N PHE A 32 7.53 -8.30 21.64
CA PHE A 32 8.23 -9.40 22.32
C PHE A 32 8.72 -8.96 23.71
N ILE A 33 9.30 -7.76 23.82
CA ILE A 33 9.72 -7.19 25.11
C ILE A 33 8.51 -7.05 26.04
N GLU A 34 7.36 -6.57 25.56
CA GLU A 34 6.14 -6.46 26.37
C GLU A 34 5.69 -7.83 26.91
N VAL A 35 5.74 -8.86 26.09
CA VAL A 35 5.39 -10.23 26.53
C VAL A 35 6.30 -10.65 27.69
N VAL A 36 7.61 -10.44 27.58
CA VAL A 36 8.56 -10.76 28.65
C VAL A 36 8.26 -9.93 29.91
N CYS A 37 8.03 -8.62 29.78
CA CYS A 37 7.69 -7.73 30.89
C CYS A 37 6.43 -8.19 31.61
N ARG A 38 5.41 -8.61 30.85
CA ARG A 38 4.15 -9.12 31.40
C ARG A 38 4.34 -10.40 32.23
N TYR A 39 5.17 -11.32 31.74
CA TYR A 39 5.50 -12.54 32.50
C TYR A 39 6.34 -12.29 33.74
N THR A 40 7.15 -11.23 33.75
CA THR A 40 7.97 -10.82 34.91
C THR A 40 7.21 -9.96 35.92
N GLY A 41 5.93 -9.63 35.66
CA GLY A 41 5.09 -8.87 36.58
C GLY A 41 5.18 -7.34 36.41
N TYR A 42 5.81 -6.86 35.35
CA TYR A 42 5.92 -5.42 35.02
C TYR A 42 5.24 -5.09 33.67
N PRO A 43 3.92 -5.28 33.52
CA PRO A 43 3.24 -5.01 32.26
C PRO A 43 3.25 -3.52 31.91
N THR A 44 3.46 -3.21 30.64
CA THR A 44 3.35 -1.84 30.13
C THR A 44 2.04 -1.67 29.36
N SER A 45 1.43 -0.48 29.44
CA SER A 45 0.17 -0.19 28.72
C SER A 45 0.41 0.49 27.36
N TRP A 46 1.55 1.13 27.17
CA TRP A 46 1.85 1.92 25.98
C TRP A 46 2.47 1.11 24.83
N ILE A 47 3.23 0.05 25.13
CA ILE A 47 3.89 -0.76 24.10
C ILE A 47 2.89 -1.42 23.14
N PRO A 48 1.83 -2.09 23.60
CA PRO A 48 0.83 -2.68 22.70
C PRO A 48 0.19 -1.64 21.80
N GLU A 49 -0.10 -0.45 22.33
CA GLU A 49 -0.74 0.63 21.60
C GLU A 49 0.17 1.16 20.47
N VAL A 50 1.44 1.49 20.76
CA VAL A 50 2.42 1.91 19.76
C VAL A 50 2.62 0.85 18.69
N SER A 51 2.65 -0.41 19.08
CA SER A 51 2.82 -1.53 18.14
C SER A 51 1.66 -1.64 17.16
N VAL A 52 0.41 -1.43 17.62
CA VAL A 52 -0.77 -1.42 16.74
C VAL A 52 -0.69 -0.28 15.73
N TYR A 53 -0.31 0.93 16.14
CA TYR A 53 -0.18 2.07 15.22
C TYR A 53 0.94 1.86 14.19
N LEU A 54 2.09 1.34 14.62
CA LEU A 54 3.19 1.01 13.71
C LEU A 54 2.78 -0.07 12.72
N PHE A 55 2.09 -1.11 13.17
CA PHE A 55 1.61 -2.18 12.31
C PHE A 55 0.57 -1.69 11.30
N ALA A 56 -0.47 -0.99 11.75
CA ALA A 56 -1.51 -0.45 10.89
C ALA A 56 -0.94 0.55 9.87
N GLY A 57 -0.10 1.49 10.33
CA GLY A 57 0.56 2.46 9.46
C GLY A 57 1.46 1.81 8.42
N ALA A 58 2.28 0.82 8.82
CA ALA A 58 3.15 0.11 7.91
C ALA A 58 2.38 -0.73 6.87
N MET A 59 1.26 -1.35 7.25
CA MET A 59 0.40 -2.10 6.32
C MET A 59 -0.24 -1.18 5.29
N LEU A 60 -0.78 -0.04 5.71
CA LEU A 60 -1.44 0.92 4.83
C LEU A 60 -0.45 1.60 3.88
N LEU A 61 0.65 2.14 4.40
CA LEU A 61 1.68 2.81 3.59
C LEU A 61 2.45 1.82 2.69
N GLY A 62 2.69 0.61 3.18
CA GLY A 62 3.41 -0.43 2.46
C GLY A 62 2.61 -1.08 1.33
N ALA A 63 1.28 -0.91 1.30
CA ALA A 63 0.41 -1.52 0.30
C ALA A 63 0.78 -1.10 -1.14
N GLY A 64 1.19 0.15 -1.36
CA GLY A 64 1.67 0.63 -2.66
C GLY A 64 2.93 -0.08 -3.13
N TYR A 65 3.87 -0.35 -2.23
CA TYR A 65 5.07 -1.14 -2.53
C TYR A 65 4.75 -2.58 -2.87
N THR A 66 3.85 -3.20 -2.11
CA THR A 66 3.40 -4.57 -2.35
C THR A 66 2.72 -4.69 -3.72
N LEU A 67 1.81 -3.77 -4.05
CA LEU A 67 1.16 -3.73 -5.36
C LEU A 67 2.18 -3.58 -6.49
N MET A 68 3.21 -2.77 -6.30
CA MET A 68 4.28 -2.59 -7.28
C MET A 68 5.08 -3.88 -7.50
N ARG A 69 5.32 -4.67 -6.46
CA ARG A 69 6.11 -5.92 -6.51
C ARG A 69 5.30 -7.11 -7.02
N GLU A 70 4.04 -7.22 -6.63
CA GLU A 70 3.18 -8.38 -6.94
C GLU A 70 2.55 -8.33 -8.34
N ARG A 71 3.02 -7.46 -9.22
CA ARG A 71 2.47 -7.28 -10.58
C ARG A 71 2.34 -8.56 -11.40
N HIS A 72 3.02 -9.63 -11.03
CA HIS A 72 3.21 -10.78 -11.90
C HIS A 72 2.49 -12.06 -11.46
N VAL A 73 1.87 -12.15 -10.28
CA VAL A 73 1.54 -13.47 -9.72
C VAL A 73 0.04 -13.80 -9.66
N ARG A 74 -0.88 -12.83 -9.62
CA ARG A 74 -2.24 -13.16 -9.16
C ARG A 74 -3.32 -13.41 -10.20
N VAL A 75 -3.15 -12.97 -11.41
CA VAL A 75 -4.23 -13.04 -12.41
C VAL A 75 -3.86 -13.93 -13.62
N GLU A 76 -2.60 -14.31 -13.76
CA GLU A 76 -2.10 -15.02 -14.94
C GLU A 76 -2.77 -16.37 -15.15
N LEU A 77 -2.93 -17.18 -14.10
CA LEU A 77 -3.43 -18.56 -14.23
C LEU A 77 -4.87 -18.67 -14.77
N LEU A 78 -5.73 -17.68 -14.49
CA LEU A 78 -7.12 -17.71 -14.96
C LEU A 78 -7.29 -16.98 -16.29
N ILE A 79 -6.51 -15.93 -16.51
CA ILE A 79 -6.59 -15.04 -17.68
C ILE A 79 -5.77 -15.57 -18.85
N GLU A 80 -4.75 -16.42 -18.64
CA GLU A 80 -3.96 -17.06 -19.70
C GLU A 80 -4.80 -17.83 -20.75
N ARG A 81 -6.01 -18.23 -20.41
CA ARG A 81 -6.93 -18.91 -21.32
C ARG A 81 -7.64 -17.98 -22.31
N PHE A 82 -7.58 -16.67 -22.10
CA PHE A 82 -8.24 -15.69 -22.95
C PHE A 82 -7.28 -15.10 -23.99
N SER A 83 -7.84 -14.51 -25.04
CA SER A 83 -7.02 -13.82 -26.06
C SER A 83 -6.26 -12.63 -25.44
N PRO A 84 -5.07 -12.27 -25.97
CA PRO A 84 -4.23 -11.19 -25.40
C PRO A 84 -4.96 -9.86 -25.24
N LYS A 85 -5.86 -9.52 -26.16
CA LYS A 85 -6.67 -8.28 -26.08
C LYS A 85 -7.67 -8.31 -24.93
N VAL A 86 -8.27 -9.46 -24.66
CA VAL A 86 -9.21 -9.65 -23.55
C VAL A 86 -8.47 -9.58 -22.22
N GLN A 87 -7.27 -10.17 -22.16
CA GLN A 87 -6.40 -10.06 -20.98
C GLN A 87 -6.09 -8.59 -20.63
N ASP A 88 -5.65 -7.79 -21.62
CA ASP A 88 -5.33 -6.38 -21.41
C ASP A 88 -6.56 -5.56 -20.98
N LEU A 89 -7.76 -5.92 -21.49
CA LEU A 89 -9.02 -5.26 -21.11
C LEU A 89 -9.38 -5.57 -19.64
N PHE A 90 -9.23 -6.82 -19.18
CA PHE A 90 -9.43 -7.17 -17.77
C PHE A 90 -8.45 -6.48 -16.85
N TYR A 91 -7.15 -6.41 -17.23
CA TYR A 91 -6.15 -5.69 -16.47
C TYR A 91 -6.45 -4.19 -16.39
N LEU A 92 -6.91 -3.59 -17.48
CA LEU A 92 -7.30 -2.19 -17.49
C LEU A 92 -8.53 -1.94 -16.61
N GLY A 93 -9.53 -2.80 -16.69
CA GLY A 93 -10.75 -2.72 -15.88
C GLY A 93 -10.44 -2.83 -14.38
N THR A 94 -9.62 -3.79 -13.97
CA THR A 94 -9.20 -3.95 -12.57
C THR A 94 -8.33 -2.78 -12.08
N ALA A 95 -7.45 -2.24 -12.93
CA ALA A 95 -6.64 -1.09 -12.58
C ALA A 95 -7.48 0.18 -12.39
N LEU A 96 -8.44 0.43 -13.29
CA LEU A 96 -9.34 1.60 -13.18
C LEU A 96 -10.30 1.46 -11.99
N GLY A 97 -10.87 0.26 -11.79
CA GLY A 97 -11.73 -0.02 -10.62
C GLY A 97 -10.97 0.14 -9.30
N GLY A 98 -9.74 -0.39 -9.22
CA GLY A 98 -8.86 -0.22 -8.08
C GLY A 98 -8.48 1.24 -7.83
N ALA A 99 -8.14 1.99 -8.90
CA ALA A 99 -7.85 3.42 -8.80
C ALA A 99 -9.05 4.22 -8.29
N ALA A 100 -10.25 3.97 -8.83
CA ALA A 100 -11.47 4.65 -8.41
C ALA A 100 -11.82 4.37 -6.95
N PHE A 101 -11.71 3.11 -6.53
CA PHE A 101 -11.94 2.71 -5.14
C PHE A 101 -10.95 3.36 -4.18
N CYS A 102 -9.65 3.29 -4.50
CA CYS A 102 -8.61 3.91 -3.67
C CYS A 102 -8.74 5.44 -3.61
N ALA A 103 -9.08 6.08 -4.74
CA ALA A 103 -9.31 7.52 -4.79
C ALA A 103 -10.50 7.95 -3.93
N LEU A 104 -11.57 7.16 -3.93
CA LEU A 104 -12.75 7.41 -3.11
C LEU A 104 -12.41 7.34 -1.61
N ILE A 105 -11.66 6.30 -1.19
CA ILE A 105 -11.22 6.19 0.22
C ILE A 105 -10.26 7.32 0.58
N ALA A 106 -9.32 7.68 -0.29
CA ALA A 106 -8.43 8.81 -0.05
C ALA A 106 -9.20 10.13 0.08
N TYR A 107 -10.24 10.33 -0.75
CA TYR A 107 -11.09 11.51 -0.69
C TYR A 107 -11.80 11.64 0.67
N TYR A 108 -12.48 10.58 1.11
CA TYR A 108 -13.16 10.60 2.42
C TYR A 108 -12.16 10.66 3.58
N GLY A 109 -11.05 9.93 3.51
CA GLY A 109 -10.01 9.98 4.53
C GLY A 109 -9.35 11.35 4.67
N TRP A 110 -9.33 12.17 3.60
CA TRP A 110 -8.88 13.55 3.69
C TRP A 110 -9.82 14.41 4.52
N PHE A 111 -11.13 14.31 4.28
CA PHE A 111 -12.12 15.09 5.03
C PHE A 111 -12.20 14.66 6.50
N ASP A 112 -12.15 13.36 6.76
CA ASP A 112 -12.12 12.80 8.10
C ASP A 112 -10.89 13.30 8.88
N MET A 113 -9.71 13.27 8.25
CA MET A 113 -8.48 13.80 8.84
C MET A 113 -8.58 15.30 9.15
N LEU A 114 -9.21 16.10 8.26
CA LEU A 114 -9.41 17.54 8.51
C LEU A 114 -10.34 17.78 9.69
N GLU A 115 -11.47 17.06 9.78
CA GLU A 115 -12.43 17.16 10.88
C GLU A 115 -11.75 16.87 12.22
N VAL A 116 -10.95 15.79 12.26
CA VAL A 116 -10.20 15.41 13.46
C VAL A 116 -9.12 16.44 13.84
N ILE A 117 -8.48 17.11 12.86
CA ILE A 117 -7.53 18.19 13.14
C ILE A 117 -8.26 19.41 13.74
N GLU A 118 -9.44 19.75 13.20
CA GLU A 118 -10.23 20.90 13.70
C GLU A 118 -10.80 20.66 15.08
N THR A 119 -11.30 19.45 15.36
CA THR A 119 -11.86 19.06 16.68
C THR A 119 -10.78 18.83 17.74
N GLY A 120 -9.54 18.57 17.33
CA GLY A 120 -8.44 18.26 18.24
C GLY A 120 -8.62 16.95 18.99
N GLU A 121 -9.39 16.00 18.43
CA GLU A 121 -9.69 14.72 19.06
C GLU A 121 -8.43 13.86 19.24
N THR A 122 -8.40 13.14 20.35
CA THR A 122 -7.35 12.20 20.71
C THR A 122 -7.94 10.81 20.91
N THR A 123 -7.10 9.78 20.75
CA THR A 123 -7.51 8.41 21.02
C THR A 123 -7.96 8.24 22.48
N ALA A 124 -8.99 7.45 22.73
CA ALA A 124 -9.48 7.12 24.05
C ALA A 124 -8.59 6.10 24.80
N THR A 125 -7.31 6.08 24.47
CA THR A 125 -6.31 5.14 24.95
C THR A 125 -5.35 5.81 25.94
N THR A 126 -4.45 5.03 26.56
CA THR A 126 -3.53 5.53 27.59
C THR A 126 -2.60 6.64 27.08
N LEU A 127 -2.15 6.57 25.81
CA LEU A 127 -1.23 7.55 25.23
C LEU A 127 -1.91 8.82 24.73
N ARG A 128 -3.25 8.81 24.56
CA ARG A 128 -4.01 9.95 23.98
C ARG A 128 -3.35 10.56 22.75
N VAL A 129 -3.01 9.68 21.80
CA VAL A 129 -2.40 10.10 20.55
C VAL A 129 -3.41 10.93 19.74
N PRO A 130 -3.01 12.05 19.11
CA PRO A 130 -3.90 12.79 18.21
C PRO A 130 -4.42 11.89 17.09
N LEU A 131 -5.74 11.86 16.87
CA LEU A 131 -6.36 10.94 15.90
C LEU A 131 -5.85 11.18 14.47
N TRP A 132 -5.56 12.41 14.09
CA TRP A 132 -5.00 12.69 12.75
C TRP A 132 -3.72 11.92 12.45
N LEU A 133 -2.93 11.57 13.48
CA LEU A 133 -1.70 10.78 13.31
C LEU A 133 -1.99 9.31 12.97
N THR A 134 -3.14 8.80 13.43
CA THR A 134 -3.61 7.44 13.10
C THR A 134 -4.30 7.38 11.74
N ASP A 135 -4.91 8.48 11.29
CA ASP A 135 -5.65 8.57 10.04
C ASP A 135 -4.76 8.92 8.85
N PHE A 136 -3.68 9.65 9.11
CA PHE A 136 -2.69 10.02 8.08
C PHE A 136 -2.16 8.83 7.26
N PRO A 137 -1.76 7.68 7.85
CA PRO A 137 -1.32 6.51 7.08
C PRO A 137 -2.42 5.95 6.16
N LEU A 138 -3.68 6.04 6.55
CA LEU A 138 -4.80 5.64 5.71
C LEU A 138 -4.89 6.54 4.48
N PHE A 139 -4.98 7.84 4.68
CA PHE A 139 -5.02 8.81 3.58
C PHE A 139 -3.81 8.66 2.66
N ALA A 140 -2.59 8.73 3.20
CA ALA A 140 -1.35 8.67 2.43
C ALA A 140 -1.18 7.33 1.71
N GLY A 141 -1.52 6.22 2.34
CA GLY A 141 -1.46 4.89 1.75
C GLY A 141 -2.40 4.73 0.56
N PHE A 142 -3.64 5.20 0.67
CA PHE A 142 -4.60 5.15 -0.43
C PHE A 142 -4.28 6.13 -1.57
N VAL A 143 -3.67 7.28 -1.28
CA VAL A 143 -3.12 8.16 -2.33
C VAL A 143 -2.00 7.46 -3.11
N LEU A 144 -1.06 6.82 -2.41
CA LEU A 144 0.03 6.07 -3.06
C LEU A 144 -0.52 4.91 -3.91
N LEU A 145 -1.51 4.17 -3.39
CA LEU A 145 -2.18 3.11 -4.15
C LEU A 145 -2.89 3.65 -5.39
N THR A 146 -3.60 4.76 -5.28
CA THR A 146 -4.27 5.40 -6.43
C THR A 146 -3.27 5.74 -7.52
N ILE A 147 -2.15 6.38 -7.17
CA ILE A 147 -1.08 6.72 -8.11
C ILE A 147 -0.54 5.44 -8.77
N GLN A 148 -0.33 4.38 -8.00
CA GLN A 148 0.19 3.12 -8.51
C GLN A 148 -0.78 2.45 -9.49
N PHE A 149 -2.08 2.42 -9.19
CA PHE A 149 -3.10 1.89 -10.09
C PHE A 149 -3.23 2.72 -11.38
N LEU A 150 -3.17 4.05 -11.29
CA LEU A 150 -3.20 4.92 -12.46
C LEU A 150 -1.97 4.72 -13.36
N LEU A 151 -0.78 4.60 -12.79
CA LEU A 151 0.42 4.29 -13.57
C LEU A 151 0.29 2.93 -14.25
N PHE A 152 -0.27 1.95 -13.56
CA PHE A 152 -0.53 0.63 -14.12
C PHE A 152 -1.55 0.69 -15.29
N ALA A 153 -2.64 1.45 -15.15
CA ALA A 153 -3.61 1.66 -16.21
C ALA A 153 -2.98 2.35 -17.43
N CYS A 154 -2.19 3.41 -17.23
CA CYS A 154 -1.48 4.11 -18.29
C CYS A 154 -0.53 3.17 -19.07
N GLU A 155 0.17 2.29 -18.38
CA GLU A 155 1.05 1.28 -19.01
C GLU A 155 0.28 0.37 -19.95
N ARG A 156 -0.91 -0.06 -19.52
CA ARG A 156 -1.74 -0.97 -20.33
C ARG A 156 -2.31 -0.26 -21.55
N VAL A 157 -2.77 0.98 -21.41
CA VAL A 157 -3.25 1.78 -22.54
C VAL A 157 -2.14 1.98 -23.59
N VAL A 158 -0.94 2.34 -23.17
CA VAL A 158 0.21 2.51 -24.08
C VAL A 158 0.53 1.21 -24.82
N ARG A 159 0.49 0.06 -24.14
CA ARG A 159 0.72 -1.25 -24.78
C ARG A 159 -0.36 -1.60 -25.81
N LEU A 160 -1.62 -1.35 -25.48
CA LEU A 160 -2.74 -1.57 -26.42
C LEU A 160 -2.58 -0.73 -27.70
N GLN A 161 -2.09 0.51 -27.58
CA GLN A 161 -1.84 1.40 -28.72
C GLN A 161 -0.64 0.98 -29.57
N GLN A 162 0.38 0.39 -28.96
CA GLN A 162 1.60 -0.03 -29.66
C GLN A 162 1.49 -1.39 -30.33
N GLY A 163 0.37 -2.12 -30.13
CA GLY A 163 0.12 -3.40 -30.78
C GLY A 163 1.12 -4.51 -30.48
N SER A 164 1.93 -4.36 -29.42
CA SER A 164 2.95 -5.34 -29.04
C SER A 164 2.31 -6.50 -28.28
N PRO A 165 2.38 -7.75 -28.79
CA PRO A 165 1.92 -8.92 -28.07
C PRO A 165 2.77 -9.18 -26.82
N LEU A 166 2.21 -9.98 -25.88
CA LEU A 166 2.76 -10.36 -24.57
C LEU A 166 4.11 -11.17 -24.61
N GLU A 167 4.91 -11.05 -25.65
CA GLU A 167 6.13 -11.86 -25.85
C GLU A 167 7.29 -11.57 -24.90
N GLY A 168 7.24 -10.49 -24.12
CA GLY A 168 8.36 -10.06 -23.28
C GLY A 168 8.45 -10.73 -21.87
N LEU A 169 7.48 -11.54 -21.46
CA LEU A 169 7.43 -12.11 -20.10
C LEU A 169 7.69 -13.62 -20.02
N ARG A 170 7.84 -14.31 -21.18
CA ARG A 170 8.10 -15.76 -21.21
C ARG A 170 9.57 -16.16 -21.06
N THR A 171 10.52 -15.26 -20.99
CA THR A 171 11.97 -15.59 -20.98
C THR A 171 12.67 -15.29 -19.65
N GLY A 172 12.00 -15.38 -18.53
CA GLY A 172 12.61 -15.16 -17.21
C GLY A 172 12.56 -16.37 -16.25
N GLY A 173 12.14 -17.52 -16.71
CA GLY A 173 12.01 -18.73 -15.89
C GLY A 173 12.81 -19.90 -16.42
N GLY A 174 14.12 -19.81 -16.39
CA GLY A 174 15.00 -20.92 -16.74
C GLY A 174 16.40 -20.68 -16.22
N HIS A 175 16.66 -21.14 -15.01
CA HIS A 175 17.81 -21.81 -14.41
C HIS A 175 17.80 -21.62 -12.92
#